data_f654b1ea5646f213dfa0f5d8d9078f8f
#
_entry.id   f654b1ea5646f213dfa0f5d8d9078f8f
#
_cell.length_a   1.000
_cell.length_b   1.000
_cell.length_c   1.000
_cell.angle_alpha   90.00
_cell.angle_beta   90.00
_cell.angle_gamma   90.00
#
_symmetry.space_group_name_H-M   'P 1'
#
loop_
_entity.id
_entity.type
_entity.pdbx_description
1 polymer ?
#
loop_
_entity_poly.entity_id
_entity_poly.type
_entity_poly.pdbx_seq_one_letter_code
_entity_poly.pdbx_strand_id
1 'polypeptide(L)'
;MLPKRKIIEVFEELSPQDNGYWAVPNGVYEVEFALVAGGLNGEYSNIYNAGSGGNGGGVLTGTISVNPGVTYRVVVGDIGGDSIFGIYQAIAGKGGRGGHGVKGDGREPSPGNPGQDGSYVFNNKYPDRYPYPMGAGGGGGAYIRGWNMGFYSGGKGGNYGGGDGAGAEDTSDIVINGKKGGDATYYGGGGGGASKAVNSGATSGRGGSGYRGIIILHYFKNG
;
A
#
# COMPACT_ATOMS: atom_id res chain seq x y z
N MET A 1 -32.26 13.23 -28.34
CA MET A 1 -31.65 12.87 -27.06
C MET A 1 -30.14 13.01 -27.22
N LEU A 2 -29.49 13.90 -26.47
CA LEU A 2 -28.04 14.08 -26.59
C LEU A 2 -27.32 12.82 -26.04
N PRO A 3 -26.17 12.41 -26.61
CA PRO A 3 -25.47 11.22 -26.16
C PRO A 3 -24.93 11.41 -24.74
N LYS A 4 -25.09 10.38 -23.90
CA LYS A 4 -24.47 10.34 -22.57
C LYS A 4 -22.96 10.28 -22.72
N ARG A 5 -22.26 11.21 -22.07
CA ARG A 5 -20.79 11.22 -22.02
C ARG A 5 -20.31 10.57 -20.71
N LYS A 6 -19.45 9.57 -20.82
CA LYS A 6 -18.77 8.98 -19.65
C LYS A 6 -17.69 9.95 -19.16
N ILE A 7 -17.72 10.28 -17.88
CA ILE A 7 -16.74 11.10 -17.19
C ILE A 7 -16.01 10.24 -16.15
N ILE A 8 -14.76 10.52 -15.99
CA ILE A 8 -13.92 9.88 -14.96
C ILE A 8 -13.16 10.98 -14.24
N GLU A 9 -13.35 11.05 -12.94
CA GLU A 9 -12.59 11.93 -12.06
C GLU A 9 -11.71 11.11 -11.16
N VAL A 10 -10.47 11.57 -10.98
CA VAL A 10 -9.44 10.88 -10.19
C VAL A 10 -8.90 11.88 -9.18
N PHE A 11 -8.89 11.49 -7.91
CA PHE A 11 -8.34 12.25 -6.80
C PHE A 11 -7.13 11.51 -6.25
N GLU A 12 -5.94 12.03 -6.51
CA GLU A 12 -4.66 11.49 -6.02
C GLU A 12 -4.10 12.31 -4.86
N GLU A 13 -4.39 13.60 -4.87
CA GLU A 13 -4.11 14.54 -3.79
C GLU A 13 -5.34 15.42 -3.64
N LEU A 14 -5.75 15.68 -2.41
CA LEU A 14 -6.67 16.78 -2.19
C LEU A 14 -5.86 18.06 -2.33
N SER A 15 -6.11 18.82 -3.39
CA SER A 15 -5.68 20.19 -3.43
C SER A 15 -6.26 20.91 -2.20
N PRO A 16 -5.47 21.67 -1.42
CA PRO A 16 -6.01 22.50 -0.36
C PRO A 16 -7.12 23.47 -0.83
N GLN A 17 -7.21 23.68 -2.17
CA GLN A 17 -8.20 24.53 -2.82
C GLN A 17 -9.56 23.85 -3.02
N ASP A 18 -9.62 22.50 -3.05
CA ASP A 18 -10.85 21.76 -3.32
C ASP A 18 -11.68 21.46 -2.07
N ASN A 19 -11.29 21.99 -0.90
CA ASN A 19 -11.98 21.88 0.39
C ASN A 19 -12.40 20.44 0.79
N GLY A 20 -11.91 19.41 0.10
CA GLY A 20 -12.27 18.02 0.37
C GLY A 20 -13.73 17.65 0.07
N TYR A 21 -14.34 18.30 -0.91
CA TYR A 21 -15.72 18.05 -1.33
C TYR A 21 -15.84 17.93 -2.86
N TRP A 22 -16.66 16.99 -3.29
CA TRP A 22 -17.08 16.83 -4.67
C TRP A 22 -18.55 17.20 -4.81
N ALA A 23 -18.86 18.16 -5.70
CA ALA A 23 -20.22 18.54 -6.01
C ALA A 23 -20.74 17.71 -7.20
N VAL A 24 -21.87 17.05 -7.02
CA VAL A 24 -22.51 16.27 -8.10
C VAL A 24 -22.84 17.18 -9.27
N PRO A 25 -22.30 16.94 -10.47
CA PRO A 25 -22.60 17.75 -11.64
C PRO A 25 -24.08 17.64 -12.07
N ASN A 26 -24.58 18.69 -12.72
CA ASN A 26 -25.92 18.67 -13.31
C ASN A 26 -26.07 17.50 -14.30
N GLY A 27 -27.19 16.77 -14.21
CA GLY A 27 -27.51 15.63 -15.07
C GLY A 27 -26.84 14.32 -14.65
N VAL A 28 -26.15 14.26 -13.50
CA VAL A 28 -25.58 13.05 -12.92
C VAL A 28 -26.47 12.55 -11.79
N TYR A 29 -26.90 11.28 -11.87
CA TYR A 29 -27.81 10.65 -10.91
C TYR A 29 -27.26 9.34 -10.33
N GLU A 30 -26.14 8.85 -10.87
CA GLU A 30 -25.47 7.64 -10.43
C GLU A 30 -23.95 7.79 -10.57
N VAL A 31 -23.22 7.30 -9.60
CA VAL A 31 -21.75 7.29 -9.57
C VAL A 31 -21.25 5.92 -9.16
N GLU A 32 -20.39 5.35 -9.99
CA GLU A 32 -19.57 4.18 -9.64
C GLU A 32 -18.25 4.70 -9.06
N PHE A 33 -17.85 4.23 -7.88
CA PHE A 33 -16.66 4.70 -7.20
C PHE A 33 -15.70 3.57 -6.85
N ALA A 34 -14.42 3.91 -6.76
CA ALA A 34 -13.38 3.11 -6.13
C ALA A 34 -12.60 3.97 -5.14
N LEU A 35 -12.47 3.49 -3.93
CA LEU A 35 -11.65 4.06 -2.87
C LEU A 35 -10.50 3.11 -2.58
N VAL A 36 -9.28 3.64 -2.53
CA VAL A 36 -8.09 2.93 -2.09
C VAL A 36 -7.46 3.74 -0.96
N ALA A 37 -7.34 3.15 0.21
CA ALA A 37 -6.68 3.79 1.35
C ALA A 37 -5.16 3.75 1.20
N GLY A 38 -4.44 4.54 1.97
CA GLY A 38 -2.98 4.48 2.04
C GLY A 38 -2.47 3.17 2.66
N GLY A 39 -1.38 2.64 2.12
CA GLY A 39 -0.67 1.50 2.69
C GLY A 39 0.20 1.90 3.88
N LEU A 40 0.49 0.94 4.76
CA LEU A 40 1.31 1.16 5.93
C LEU A 40 2.81 1.10 5.59
N ASN A 41 3.62 1.78 6.36
CA ASN A 41 5.06 1.61 6.32
C ASN A 41 5.45 0.20 6.77
N GLY A 42 6.55 -0.32 6.26
CA GLY A 42 7.20 -1.51 6.81
C GLY A 42 7.80 -1.23 8.20
N GLU A 43 8.02 -2.28 8.96
CA GLU A 43 8.57 -2.18 10.31
C GLU A 43 10.09 -2.00 10.31
N TYR A 44 10.59 -1.36 11.36
CA TYR A 44 12.00 -1.30 11.68
C TYR A 44 12.50 -2.68 12.14
N SER A 45 13.76 -2.94 11.92
CA SER A 45 14.44 -4.09 12.52
C SER A 45 15.12 -3.72 13.84
N ASN A 46 15.57 -4.73 14.57
CA ASN A 46 16.44 -4.60 15.72
C ASN A 46 17.46 -5.76 15.73
N ILE A 47 18.24 -5.88 16.81
CA ILE A 47 19.24 -6.95 16.95
C ILE A 47 18.64 -8.35 17.14
N TYR A 48 17.32 -8.45 17.33
CA TYR A 48 16.61 -9.73 17.54
C TYR A 48 15.76 -10.13 16.35
N ASN A 49 15.14 -9.14 15.70
CA ASN A 49 14.11 -9.38 14.68
C ASN A 49 14.34 -8.55 13.41
N ALA A 50 14.06 -9.13 12.27
CA ALA A 50 13.82 -8.40 11.05
C ALA A 50 12.42 -7.75 11.09
N GLY A 51 12.24 -6.63 10.41
CA GLY A 51 10.95 -5.94 10.32
C GLY A 51 9.98 -6.67 9.40
N SER A 52 8.70 -6.64 9.72
CA SER A 52 7.64 -7.08 8.81
C SER A 52 7.34 -6.04 7.75
N GLY A 53 6.81 -6.46 6.60
CA GLY A 53 6.24 -5.54 5.62
C GLY A 53 4.97 -4.90 6.14
N GLY A 54 4.68 -3.68 5.70
CA GLY A 54 3.43 -3.01 5.98
C GLY A 54 2.26 -3.64 5.22
N ASN A 55 1.08 -3.63 5.81
CA ASN A 55 -0.12 -4.02 5.08
C ASN A 55 -0.48 -2.97 4.02
N GLY A 56 -1.06 -3.41 2.93
CA GLY A 56 -1.66 -2.53 1.93
C GLY A 56 -2.91 -1.81 2.44
N GLY A 57 -3.28 -0.72 1.78
CA GLY A 57 -4.53 -0.02 2.02
C GLY A 57 -5.74 -0.82 1.53
N GLY A 58 -6.85 -0.72 2.25
CA GLY A 58 -8.11 -1.34 1.84
C GLY A 58 -8.62 -0.78 0.53
N VAL A 59 -9.29 -1.61 -0.25
CA VAL A 59 -9.97 -1.24 -1.51
C VAL A 59 -11.47 -1.45 -1.34
N LEU A 60 -12.25 -0.41 -1.63
CA LEU A 60 -13.70 -0.44 -1.60
C LEU A 60 -14.25 0.09 -2.92
N THR A 61 -15.14 -0.67 -3.57
CA THR A 61 -15.83 -0.25 -4.80
C THR A 61 -17.33 -0.35 -4.62
N GLY A 62 -18.05 0.52 -5.31
CA GLY A 62 -19.52 0.51 -5.25
C GLY A 62 -20.15 1.43 -6.27
N THR A 63 -21.48 1.41 -6.31
CA THR A 63 -22.31 2.32 -7.10
C THR A 63 -23.32 2.95 -6.17
N ILE A 64 -23.53 4.26 -6.29
CA ILE A 64 -24.52 5.01 -5.50
C ILE A 64 -25.38 5.88 -6.39
N SER A 65 -26.65 6.04 -6.00
CA SER A 65 -27.51 7.08 -6.53
C SER A 65 -27.16 8.42 -5.88
N VAL A 66 -27.09 9.46 -6.70
CA VAL A 66 -26.74 10.81 -6.26
C VAL A 66 -27.74 11.83 -6.82
N ASN A 67 -27.81 13.00 -6.22
CA ASN A 67 -28.64 14.10 -6.72
C ASN A 67 -27.74 15.26 -7.17
N PRO A 68 -28.00 15.87 -8.35
CA PRO A 68 -27.27 17.04 -8.82
C PRO A 68 -27.23 18.16 -7.78
N GLY A 69 -26.08 18.80 -7.64
CA GLY A 69 -25.84 19.90 -6.70
C GLY A 69 -25.57 19.48 -5.25
N VAL A 70 -25.82 18.22 -4.89
CA VAL A 70 -25.40 17.70 -3.57
C VAL A 70 -23.87 17.56 -3.51
N THR A 71 -23.28 17.86 -2.38
CA THR A 71 -21.82 17.71 -2.15
C THR A 71 -21.50 16.50 -1.30
N TYR A 72 -20.47 15.77 -1.69
CA TYR A 72 -19.94 14.63 -0.94
C TYR A 72 -18.54 14.97 -0.44
N ARG A 73 -18.26 14.61 0.82
CA ARG A 73 -16.90 14.71 1.36
C ARG A 73 -15.98 13.75 0.61
N VAL A 74 -14.79 14.24 0.21
CA VAL A 74 -13.73 13.45 -0.44
C VAL A 74 -12.46 13.63 0.35
N VAL A 75 -11.85 12.53 0.79
CA VAL A 75 -10.54 12.51 1.47
C VAL A 75 -9.72 11.40 0.86
N VAL A 76 -8.59 11.74 0.27
CA VAL A 76 -7.61 10.75 -0.19
C VAL A 76 -6.65 10.46 0.97
N GLY A 77 -6.54 9.19 1.35
CA GLY A 77 -5.65 8.76 2.43
C GLY A 77 -4.19 8.93 2.02
N ASP A 78 -3.42 9.66 2.83
CA ASP A 78 -1.95 9.62 2.75
C ASP A 78 -1.44 8.26 3.26
N ILE A 79 -0.12 8.06 3.33
CA ILE A 79 0.48 6.84 3.88
C ILE A 79 -0.11 6.55 5.26
N GLY A 80 -0.71 5.38 5.43
CA GLY A 80 -1.40 4.99 6.66
C GLY A 80 -2.72 5.72 6.92
N GLY A 81 -3.25 6.48 5.95
CA GLY A 81 -4.50 7.22 6.04
C GLY A 81 -5.65 6.55 5.31
N ASP A 82 -6.88 6.77 5.80
CA ASP A 82 -8.11 6.26 5.20
C ASP A 82 -8.56 7.15 4.04
N SER A 83 -9.17 6.55 3.00
CA SER A 83 -9.84 7.28 1.93
C SER A 83 -11.35 7.29 2.12
N ILE A 84 -11.98 8.46 1.95
CA ILE A 84 -13.40 8.68 2.25
C ILE A 84 -14.11 9.31 1.07
N PHE A 85 -15.30 8.78 0.73
CA PHE A 85 -16.25 9.38 -0.19
C PHE A 85 -17.66 9.36 0.42
N GLY A 86 -18.15 10.52 0.85
CA GLY A 86 -19.41 10.63 1.58
C GLY A 86 -19.38 9.86 2.91
N ILE A 87 -20.16 8.78 2.98
CA ILE A 87 -20.24 7.86 4.13
C ILE A 87 -19.38 6.59 3.94
N TYR A 88 -18.80 6.41 2.77
CA TYR A 88 -17.98 5.23 2.44
C TYR A 88 -16.53 5.49 2.80
N GLN A 89 -15.86 4.47 3.35
CA GLN A 89 -14.50 4.57 3.84
C GLN A 89 -13.70 3.31 3.47
N ALA A 90 -12.58 3.49 2.80
CA ALA A 90 -11.54 2.48 2.67
C ALA A 90 -10.52 2.69 3.79
N ILE A 91 -10.17 1.62 4.51
CA ILE A 91 -9.38 1.70 5.75
C ILE A 91 -7.93 1.34 5.45
N ALA A 92 -6.98 2.14 5.96
CA ALA A 92 -5.56 1.87 5.86
C ALA A 92 -5.19 0.52 6.49
N GLY A 93 -4.26 -0.21 5.87
CA GLY A 93 -3.80 -1.51 6.36
C GLY A 93 -4.82 -2.67 6.26
N LYS A 94 -5.93 -2.49 5.55
CA LYS A 94 -6.95 -3.52 5.30
C LYS A 94 -6.92 -4.14 3.91
N GLY A 95 -5.88 -3.86 3.13
CA GLY A 95 -5.59 -4.52 1.85
C GLY A 95 -4.77 -5.80 2.01
N GLY A 96 -3.89 -6.08 1.06
CA GLY A 96 -2.98 -7.22 1.12
C GLY A 96 -2.11 -7.21 2.38
N ARG A 97 -1.98 -8.36 3.05
CA ARG A 97 -1.16 -8.45 4.27
C ARG A 97 0.31 -8.30 3.95
N GLY A 98 1.04 -7.59 4.81
CA GLY A 98 2.49 -7.55 4.78
C GLY A 98 3.09 -8.92 5.13
N GLY A 99 4.19 -9.25 4.48
CA GLY A 99 4.97 -10.43 4.81
C GLY A 99 5.63 -10.29 6.19
N HIS A 100 5.63 -11.33 7.00
CA HIS A 100 6.28 -11.31 8.30
C HIS A 100 7.79 -11.23 8.15
N GLY A 101 8.42 -10.33 8.89
CA GLY A 101 9.85 -10.36 9.16
C GLY A 101 10.21 -11.59 10.02
N VAL A 102 11.40 -12.13 9.82
CA VAL A 102 11.81 -13.30 10.57
C VAL A 102 12.14 -12.91 12.01
N LYS A 103 11.48 -13.57 12.96
CA LYS A 103 11.82 -13.48 14.38
C LYS A 103 12.98 -14.41 14.68
N GLY A 104 14.04 -13.86 15.27
CA GLY A 104 15.20 -14.64 15.63
C GLY A 104 15.01 -15.40 16.93
N ASP A 105 14.65 -16.68 16.85
CA ASP A 105 14.86 -17.61 17.97
C ASP A 105 16.31 -18.16 18.01
N GLY A 106 17.14 -17.64 17.10
CA GLY A 106 18.60 -17.84 17.12
C GLY A 106 19.10 -19.10 16.41
N ARG A 107 18.28 -19.84 15.67
CA ARG A 107 18.72 -21.14 15.16
C ARG A 107 19.08 -21.19 13.69
N GLU A 108 18.35 -20.52 12.79
CA GLU A 108 18.63 -20.60 11.36
C GLU A 108 18.44 -19.25 10.65
N PRO A 109 19.32 -18.88 9.71
CA PRO A 109 19.08 -17.77 8.81
C PRO A 109 17.87 -18.06 7.92
N SER A 110 17.02 -17.05 7.66
CA SER A 110 15.81 -17.27 6.89
C SER A 110 15.50 -16.08 5.97
N PRO A 111 14.99 -16.34 4.76
CA PRO A 111 14.43 -15.28 3.91
C PRO A 111 13.19 -14.68 4.55
N GLY A 112 12.88 -13.43 4.23
CA GLY A 112 11.61 -12.81 4.64
C GLY A 112 10.42 -13.41 3.89
N ASN A 113 9.25 -13.39 4.51
CA ASN A 113 8.03 -13.86 3.87
C ASN A 113 7.50 -12.85 2.84
N PRO A 114 6.90 -13.29 1.74
CA PRO A 114 6.30 -12.38 0.76
C PRO A 114 5.06 -11.68 1.33
N GLY A 115 4.76 -10.49 0.82
CA GLY A 115 3.50 -9.82 1.01
C GLY A 115 2.41 -10.41 0.11
N GLN A 116 1.16 -10.10 0.44
CA GLN A 116 0.00 -10.53 -0.35
C GLN A 116 -0.36 -9.49 -1.41
N ASP A 117 -0.94 -9.95 -2.51
CA ASP A 117 -1.47 -9.09 -3.55
C ASP A 117 -2.61 -8.21 -3.03
N GLY A 118 -2.84 -7.08 -3.71
CA GLY A 118 -3.98 -6.22 -3.51
C GLY A 118 -5.25 -6.70 -4.21
N SER A 119 -6.20 -5.81 -4.34
CA SER A 119 -7.48 -6.04 -4.99
C SER A 119 -7.65 -5.19 -6.25
N TYR A 120 -8.31 -5.73 -7.27
CA TYR A 120 -8.67 -4.95 -8.45
C TYR A 120 -9.81 -3.98 -8.13
N VAL A 121 -9.64 -2.72 -8.53
CA VAL A 121 -10.73 -1.73 -8.47
C VAL A 121 -11.81 -2.09 -9.49
N PHE A 122 -13.06 -1.75 -9.19
CA PHE A 122 -14.23 -2.07 -10.02
C PHE A 122 -14.35 -3.55 -10.41
N ASN A 123 -13.86 -4.47 -9.55
CA ASN A 123 -13.88 -5.92 -9.82
C ASN A 123 -13.30 -6.28 -11.20
N ASN A 124 -12.26 -5.58 -11.62
CA ASN A 124 -11.61 -5.74 -12.93
C ASN A 124 -12.52 -5.45 -14.15
N LYS A 125 -13.58 -4.66 -13.98
CA LYS A 125 -14.50 -4.25 -15.06
C LYS A 125 -13.81 -3.40 -16.15
N TYR A 126 -12.71 -2.74 -15.80
CA TYR A 126 -11.97 -1.83 -16.69
C TYR A 126 -10.48 -2.21 -16.77
N PRO A 127 -10.13 -3.44 -17.26
CA PRO A 127 -8.75 -3.93 -17.22
C PRO A 127 -7.76 -3.10 -18.04
N ASP A 128 -8.20 -2.54 -19.16
CA ASP A 128 -7.33 -1.68 -20.01
C ASP A 128 -6.95 -0.36 -19.32
N ARG A 129 -7.75 0.09 -18.35
CA ARG A 129 -7.55 1.35 -17.65
C ARG A 129 -6.93 1.18 -16.27
N TYR A 130 -7.32 0.11 -15.56
CA TYR A 130 -6.81 -0.25 -14.24
C TYR A 130 -6.33 -1.71 -14.26
N PRO A 131 -5.21 -1.97 -14.99
CA PRO A 131 -4.76 -3.35 -15.23
C PRO A 131 -4.17 -4.00 -13.97
N TYR A 132 -3.87 -3.22 -12.95
CA TYR A 132 -3.16 -3.68 -11.77
C TYR A 132 -4.02 -3.63 -10.51
N PRO A 133 -3.91 -4.64 -9.61
CA PRO A 133 -4.52 -4.56 -8.28
C PRO A 133 -3.87 -3.45 -7.45
N MET A 134 -4.61 -2.90 -6.50
CA MET A 134 -4.17 -1.85 -5.58
C MET A 134 -4.20 -2.35 -4.14
N GLY A 135 -3.43 -1.74 -3.26
CA GLY A 135 -3.42 -2.12 -1.86
C GLY A 135 -2.62 -3.40 -1.55
N ALA A 136 -1.56 -3.68 -2.29
CA ALA A 136 -0.68 -4.83 -2.04
C ALA A 136 0.14 -4.66 -0.75
N GLY A 137 0.41 -5.74 -0.02
CA GLY A 137 1.26 -5.74 1.17
C GLY A 137 2.74 -5.76 0.83
N GLY A 138 3.60 -5.17 1.68
CA GLY A 138 5.06 -5.24 1.55
C GLY A 138 5.63 -6.59 1.98
N GLY A 139 6.79 -6.95 1.49
CA GLY A 139 7.53 -8.16 1.90
C GLY A 139 8.23 -7.99 3.26
N GLY A 140 8.41 -9.06 4.01
CA GLY A 140 9.16 -9.07 5.28
C GLY A 140 10.68 -9.04 5.06
N GLY A 141 11.43 -8.46 6.00
CA GLY A 141 12.88 -8.43 5.97
C GLY A 141 13.51 -9.80 6.25
N ALA A 142 14.71 -10.03 5.72
CA ALA A 142 15.48 -11.24 5.97
C ALA A 142 16.22 -11.20 7.32
N TYR A 143 16.50 -12.37 7.85
CA TYR A 143 17.26 -12.60 9.07
C TYR A 143 18.55 -13.35 8.77
N ILE A 144 19.67 -12.88 9.32
CA ILE A 144 20.90 -13.65 9.39
C ILE A 144 21.35 -13.81 10.84
N ARG A 145 21.99 -14.93 11.11
CA ARG A 145 22.76 -15.17 12.34
C ARG A 145 24.22 -14.93 12.01
N GLY A 146 24.92 -14.08 12.79
CA GLY A 146 26.37 -13.95 12.64
C GLY A 146 27.05 -15.33 12.58
N TRP A 147 28.03 -15.50 11.70
CA TRP A 147 28.86 -16.70 11.44
C TRP A 147 28.42 -17.60 10.26
N ASN A 148 27.32 -17.39 9.57
CA ASN A 148 27.02 -18.14 8.37
C ASN A 148 27.19 -17.23 7.12
N MET A 149 28.20 -17.52 6.31
CA MET A 149 28.43 -16.83 5.06
C MET A 149 27.30 -17.17 4.07
N GLY A 150 26.38 -16.23 3.82
CA GLY A 150 25.30 -16.42 2.87
C GLY A 150 24.48 -15.16 2.64
N PHE A 151 23.90 -15.05 1.44
CA PHE A 151 22.93 -14.02 1.11
C PHE A 151 21.51 -14.56 1.29
N TYR A 152 20.69 -13.85 2.05
CA TYR A 152 19.29 -14.18 2.25
C TYR A 152 18.41 -13.04 1.72
N SER A 153 17.55 -13.35 0.78
CA SER A 153 16.63 -12.36 0.19
C SER A 153 15.55 -11.98 1.19
N GLY A 154 15.16 -10.71 1.18
CA GLY A 154 13.88 -10.28 1.74
C GLY A 154 12.72 -10.92 0.98
N GLY A 155 11.55 -10.97 1.61
CA GLY A 155 10.32 -11.38 0.95
C GLY A 155 9.94 -10.41 -0.15
N LYS A 156 9.39 -10.90 -1.25
CA LYS A 156 8.82 -10.04 -2.29
C LYS A 156 7.61 -9.28 -1.76
N GLY A 157 7.45 -8.02 -2.15
CA GLY A 157 6.18 -7.34 -1.99
C GLY A 157 5.10 -8.03 -2.80
N GLY A 158 3.84 -7.84 -2.40
CA GLY A 158 2.70 -8.26 -3.21
C GLY A 158 2.75 -7.60 -4.59
N ASN A 159 2.27 -8.30 -5.61
CA ASN A 159 2.31 -7.83 -6.99
C ASN A 159 1.71 -6.44 -7.15
N TYR A 160 2.35 -5.63 -8.01
CA TYR A 160 1.89 -4.30 -8.39
C TYR A 160 1.78 -3.29 -7.24
N GLY A 161 2.83 -3.17 -6.44
CA GLY A 161 2.94 -2.01 -5.59
C GLY A 161 3.41 -2.23 -4.17
N GLY A 162 3.46 -3.45 -3.66
CA GLY A 162 4.09 -3.73 -2.37
C GLY A 162 5.61 -3.56 -2.43
N GLY A 163 6.22 -2.90 -1.45
CA GLY A 163 7.68 -2.77 -1.33
C GLY A 163 8.33 -4.10 -0.95
N ASP A 164 9.45 -4.44 -1.58
CA ASP A 164 10.21 -5.65 -1.23
C ASP A 164 10.85 -5.53 0.16
N GLY A 165 10.89 -6.61 0.92
CA GLY A 165 11.65 -6.70 2.17
C GLY A 165 13.16 -6.61 1.92
N ALA A 166 13.91 -6.07 2.88
CA ALA A 166 15.35 -5.97 2.77
C ALA A 166 16.00 -7.36 2.86
N GLY A 167 16.91 -7.64 1.95
CA GLY A 167 17.82 -8.79 2.04
C GLY A 167 18.88 -8.58 3.12
N ALA A 168 19.37 -9.66 3.66
CA ALA A 168 20.50 -9.66 4.60
C ALA A 168 21.68 -10.39 3.98
N GLU A 169 22.88 -9.83 4.16
CA GLU A 169 24.13 -10.37 3.65
C GLU A 169 25.06 -10.60 4.84
N ASP A 170 25.57 -11.81 4.95
CA ASP A 170 26.58 -12.12 5.96
C ASP A 170 27.95 -11.71 5.43
N THR A 171 28.56 -10.78 6.11
CA THR A 171 29.96 -10.42 5.90
C THR A 171 30.77 -10.94 7.12
N SER A 172 32.03 -11.12 6.94
CA SER A 172 32.96 -11.48 8.07
C SER A 172 33.02 -10.41 9.15
N ASP A 173 32.24 -9.33 9.02
CA ASP A 173 32.23 -8.20 9.95
C ASP A 173 31.46 -8.53 11.22
N ILE A 174 32.03 -8.10 12.36
CA ILE A 174 31.43 -8.32 13.68
C ILE A 174 30.15 -7.51 13.90
N VAL A 175 29.95 -6.41 13.14
CA VAL A 175 28.80 -5.53 13.24
C VAL A 175 28.15 -5.38 11.86
N ILE A 176 26.91 -5.82 11.73
CA ILE A 176 26.15 -5.70 10.47
C ILE A 176 24.92 -4.82 10.72
N ASN A 177 24.87 -3.69 10.02
CA ASN A 177 23.73 -2.80 10.08
C ASN A 177 22.51 -3.39 9.35
N GLY A 178 21.32 -3.18 9.90
CA GLY A 178 20.09 -3.51 9.23
C GLY A 178 19.90 -2.66 7.96
N LYS A 179 19.50 -3.29 6.85
CA LYS A 179 19.22 -2.61 5.59
C LYS A 179 17.77 -2.13 5.55
N LYS A 180 17.53 -1.01 4.84
CA LYS A 180 16.18 -0.47 4.62
C LYS A 180 15.35 -1.40 3.72
N GLY A 181 14.07 -1.61 4.06
CA GLY A 181 13.08 -2.23 3.18
C GLY A 181 12.75 -1.35 1.98
N GLY A 182 12.27 -1.94 0.90
CA GLY A 182 11.82 -1.23 -0.31
C GLY A 182 10.57 -0.39 -0.06
N ASP A 183 10.50 0.77 -0.70
CA ASP A 183 9.30 1.60 -0.68
C ASP A 183 8.23 1.00 -1.60
N ALA A 184 6.96 1.17 -1.25
CA ALA A 184 5.85 0.81 -2.12
C ALA A 184 5.83 1.73 -3.36
N THR A 185 5.33 1.21 -4.47
CA THR A 185 5.42 1.87 -5.79
C THR A 185 4.06 2.16 -6.43
N TYR A 186 2.96 1.74 -5.81
CA TYR A 186 1.62 1.94 -6.37
C TYR A 186 0.56 2.17 -5.28
N TYR A 187 -0.62 2.69 -5.65
CA TYR A 187 -1.66 3.16 -4.73
C TYR A 187 -2.06 2.12 -3.68
N GLY A 188 -2.00 2.56 -2.44
CA GLY A 188 -2.28 1.73 -1.28
C GLY A 188 -1.24 0.66 -0.98
N GLY A 189 -0.11 0.63 -1.68
CA GLY A 189 0.95 -0.35 -1.43
C GLY A 189 1.57 -0.21 -0.04
N GLY A 190 1.84 -1.33 0.64
CA GLY A 190 2.57 -1.37 1.91
C GLY A 190 4.08 -1.42 1.68
N GLY A 191 4.86 -0.74 2.50
CA GLY A 191 6.33 -0.74 2.44
C GLY A 191 6.95 -2.06 2.93
N GLY A 192 8.11 -2.41 2.42
CA GLY A 192 8.85 -3.60 2.83
C GLY A 192 9.49 -3.49 4.21
N GLY A 193 9.65 -4.60 4.92
CA GLY A 193 10.31 -4.68 6.23
C GLY A 193 11.84 -4.59 6.13
N ALA A 194 12.47 -4.07 7.16
CA ALA A 194 13.94 -3.98 7.26
C ALA A 194 14.60 -5.33 7.57
N SER A 195 15.81 -5.54 7.07
CA SER A 195 16.61 -6.70 7.50
C SER A 195 17.13 -6.52 8.93
N LYS A 196 17.40 -7.64 9.61
CA LYS A 196 17.93 -7.62 10.97
C LYS A 196 19.31 -6.97 11.03
N ALA A 197 19.55 -6.22 12.09
CA ALA A 197 20.88 -5.77 12.50
C ALA A 197 21.57 -6.87 13.36
N VAL A 198 22.89 -6.97 13.28
CA VAL A 198 23.65 -7.99 14.03
C VAL A 198 24.63 -7.32 14.98
N ASN A 199 24.65 -7.81 16.23
CA ASN A 199 25.51 -7.39 17.35
C ASN A 199 25.19 -6.01 17.96
N SER A 200 25.70 -5.82 19.19
CA SER A 200 25.61 -4.55 19.90
C SER A 200 26.46 -3.49 19.20
N GLY A 201 25.88 -2.36 18.89
CA GLY A 201 26.51 -1.28 18.12
C GLY A 201 26.05 -1.19 16.66
N ALA A 202 25.34 -2.20 16.13
CA ALA A 202 24.73 -2.11 14.82
C ALA A 202 23.51 -1.19 14.84
N THR A 203 23.32 -0.42 13.77
CA THR A 203 22.12 0.40 13.58
C THR A 203 20.97 -0.44 13.05
N SER A 204 19.78 -0.22 13.60
CA SER A 204 18.55 -0.84 13.10
C SER A 204 18.26 -0.40 11.66
N GLY A 205 17.79 -1.32 10.82
CA GLY A 205 17.28 -1.00 9.51
C GLY A 205 15.91 -0.32 9.61
N ARG A 206 15.58 0.53 8.65
CA ARG A 206 14.27 1.17 8.54
C ARG A 206 13.37 0.37 7.61
N GLY A 207 12.07 0.30 7.89
CA GLY A 207 11.10 -0.18 6.94
C GLY A 207 11.00 0.76 5.74
N GLY A 208 10.52 0.25 4.62
CA GLY A 208 10.15 1.05 3.46
C GLY A 208 8.86 1.82 3.70
N SER A 209 8.66 2.89 2.95
CA SER A 209 7.44 3.69 2.99
C SER A 209 6.29 2.96 2.30
N GLY A 210 5.07 3.07 2.84
CA GLY A 210 3.86 2.76 2.12
C GLY A 210 3.61 3.78 1.00
N TYR A 211 2.54 3.57 0.23
CA TYR A 211 2.10 4.51 -0.80
C TYR A 211 0.70 5.03 -0.49
N ARG A 212 0.42 6.28 -0.89
CA ARG A 212 -0.89 6.92 -0.67
C ARG A 212 -2.03 6.17 -1.33
N GLY A 213 -3.26 6.49 -0.95
CA GLY A 213 -4.48 6.02 -1.59
C GLY A 213 -4.83 6.79 -2.85
N ILE A 214 -6.01 6.46 -3.39
CA ILE A 214 -6.61 7.13 -4.56
C ILE A 214 -8.13 7.01 -4.48
N ILE A 215 -8.85 7.99 -5.03
CA ILE A 215 -10.30 7.92 -5.23
C ILE A 215 -10.60 8.10 -6.72
N ILE A 216 -11.44 7.23 -7.25
CA ILE A 216 -11.84 7.23 -8.66
C ILE A 216 -13.35 7.25 -8.73
N LEU A 217 -13.92 8.21 -9.46
CA LEU A 217 -15.35 8.34 -9.72
C LEU A 217 -15.63 8.17 -11.21
N HIS A 218 -16.55 7.26 -11.54
CA HIS A 218 -17.07 7.05 -12.87
C HIS A 218 -18.57 7.44 -12.92
N TYR A 219 -18.96 8.30 -13.84
CA TYR A 219 -20.36 8.66 -14.03
C TYR A 219 -20.67 9.04 -15.47
N PHE A 220 -21.98 9.07 -15.81
CA PHE A 220 -22.46 9.55 -17.10
C PHE A 220 -23.13 10.90 -16.91
N LYS A 221 -22.71 11.87 -17.70
CA LYS A 221 -23.35 13.18 -17.79
C LYS A 221 -24.22 13.25 -19.02
N ASN A 222 -25.49 13.66 -18.86
CA ASN A 222 -26.34 14.02 -19.98
C ASN A 222 -25.80 15.32 -20.58
N GLY A 223 -25.66 15.34 -21.89
CA GLY A 223 -25.25 16.55 -22.61
C GLY A 223 -26.32 17.61 -22.63
#